data_4db42393a599903bca3b437f1bbe0389
#
_entry.id   4db42393a599903bca3b437f1bbe0389
#
_cell.length_a   1.000
_cell.length_b   1.000
_cell.length_c   1.000
_cell.angle_alpha   90.00
_cell.angle_beta   90.00
_cell.angle_gamma   90.00
#
_symmetry.space_group_name_H-M   'P 1'
#
loop_
_entity.id
_entity.type
_entity.pdbx_description
1 polymer ?
#
loop_
_entity_poly.entity_id
_entity_poly.type
_entity_poly.pdbx_seq_one_letter_code
_entity_poly.pdbx_strand_id
1 'polypeptide(L)'
;MNFAMPSAQDRPVIGVTADITADGRLQVGSAYAQMIERAGGTPIVLPPIPARIEEFMRLCDGFVLTGGDDPDMTYWNVPMHPKATPLHPQRQAFELALLAALDRAARTPALGVCLGMQLMGLHRGGSLDQHLPDSLVTASLHWDRRSHEVEGELGHGLVHSHHRQALTHAGSLTVIARAPDGVIEAVRDTARPGMYLGVQWHPERTDDGRLGFALFERLVHDASAARTAAGAR
;
A
#
# COMPACT_ATOMS: atom_id res chain seq x y z
N MET A 1 -19.86 -0.05 27.05
CA MET A 1 -19.47 -1.44 26.82
C MET A 1 -17.95 -1.51 26.87
N ASN A 2 -17.38 -2.19 27.89
CA ASN A 2 -15.94 -2.43 27.96
C ASN A 2 -15.60 -3.49 26.92
N PHE A 3 -15.06 -3.10 25.79
CA PHE A 3 -14.39 -4.05 24.90
C PHE A 3 -13.09 -4.47 25.60
N ALA A 4 -13.04 -5.71 26.07
CA ALA A 4 -11.80 -6.28 26.55
C ALA A 4 -10.80 -6.26 25.36
N MET A 5 -9.65 -5.63 25.56
CA MET A 5 -8.56 -5.67 24.58
C MET A 5 -8.19 -7.15 24.33
N PRO A 6 -8.09 -7.61 23.07
CA PRO A 6 -7.70 -8.98 22.77
C PRO A 6 -6.35 -9.29 23.46
N SER A 7 -6.20 -10.53 23.93
CA SER A 7 -4.93 -10.98 24.51
C SER A 7 -3.80 -10.81 23.46
N ALA A 8 -2.55 -10.63 23.89
CA ALA A 8 -1.41 -10.48 22.97
C ALA A 8 -1.27 -11.64 21.98
N GLN A 9 -1.82 -12.83 22.33
CA GLN A 9 -1.84 -14.03 21.49
C GLN A 9 -2.91 -13.98 20.38
N ASP A 10 -3.90 -13.09 20.48
CA ASP A 10 -5.03 -12.99 19.54
C ASP A 10 -4.88 -11.90 18.49
N ARG A 11 -3.83 -11.05 18.58
CA ARG A 11 -3.62 -9.94 17.64
C ARG A 11 -3.10 -10.46 16.28
N PRO A 12 -3.71 -10.06 15.16
CA PRO A 12 -3.17 -10.40 13.84
C PRO A 12 -1.81 -9.76 13.61
N VAL A 13 -0.92 -10.49 12.95
CA VAL A 13 0.42 -10.03 12.58
C VAL A 13 0.35 -9.38 11.19
N ILE A 14 0.77 -8.12 11.11
CA ILE A 14 0.77 -7.36 9.86
C ILE A 14 2.21 -7.11 9.42
N GLY A 15 2.57 -7.69 8.27
CA GLY A 15 3.86 -7.48 7.63
C GLY A 15 3.91 -6.10 6.96
N VAL A 16 4.97 -5.33 7.25
CA VAL A 16 5.21 -3.99 6.69
C VAL A 16 6.47 -4.03 5.85
N THR A 17 6.36 -3.73 4.56
CA THR A 17 7.53 -3.76 3.68
C THR A 17 8.49 -2.61 3.99
N ALA A 18 9.80 -2.88 3.92
CA ALA A 18 10.85 -1.90 4.20
C ALA A 18 11.60 -1.50 2.94
N ASP A 19 12.12 -0.29 2.96
CA ASP A 19 13.09 0.18 1.97
C ASP A 19 14.52 -0.21 2.34
N ILE A 20 15.42 -0.10 1.35
CA ILE A 20 16.87 -0.25 1.52
C ILE A 20 17.50 1.08 1.16
N THR A 21 18.12 1.73 2.15
CA THR A 21 18.85 2.97 1.95
C THR A 21 20.13 2.75 1.16
N ALA A 22 20.69 3.82 0.59
CA ALA A 22 21.94 3.75 -0.18
C ALA A 22 23.14 3.17 0.61
N ASP A 23 23.12 3.28 1.94
CA ASP A 23 24.14 2.69 2.84
C ASP A 23 23.75 1.27 3.34
N GLY A 24 22.74 0.65 2.74
CA GLY A 24 22.33 -0.74 2.98
C GLY A 24 21.50 -0.97 4.25
N ARG A 25 20.93 0.06 4.85
CA ARG A 25 20.05 -0.08 6.03
C ARG A 25 18.61 -0.31 5.60
N LEU A 26 17.87 -1.06 6.42
CA LEU A 26 16.43 -1.16 6.27
C LEU A 26 15.77 0.10 6.87
N GLN A 27 14.82 0.67 6.12
CA GLN A 27 14.09 1.87 6.53
C GLN A 27 12.60 1.72 6.30
N VAL A 28 11.82 2.16 7.29
CA VAL A 28 10.35 2.27 7.20
C VAL A 28 9.89 3.39 8.13
N GLY A 29 8.89 4.14 7.71
CA GLY A 29 8.28 5.18 8.57
C GLY A 29 7.59 4.55 9.78
N SER A 30 7.89 5.01 10.98
CA SER A 30 7.28 4.50 12.23
C SER A 30 5.76 4.67 12.29
N ALA A 31 5.20 5.62 11.54
CA ALA A 31 3.76 5.87 11.51
C ALA A 31 2.95 4.63 11.06
N TYR A 32 3.46 3.83 10.12
CA TYR A 32 2.80 2.56 9.73
C TYR A 32 2.64 1.62 10.92
N ALA A 33 3.72 1.40 11.67
CA ALA A 33 3.69 0.53 12.85
C ALA A 33 2.74 1.07 13.94
N GLN A 34 2.74 2.39 14.17
CA GLN A 34 1.87 3.04 15.13
C GLN A 34 0.38 2.90 14.76
N MET A 35 0.03 3.05 13.46
CA MET A 35 -1.34 2.88 12.99
C MET A 35 -1.81 1.42 13.13
N ILE A 36 -0.97 0.45 12.80
CA ILE A 36 -1.28 -0.98 12.95
C ILE A 36 -1.47 -1.33 14.43
N GLU A 37 -0.56 -0.88 15.29
CA GLU A 37 -0.65 -1.13 16.74
C GLU A 37 -1.92 -0.52 17.33
N ARG A 38 -2.21 0.74 16.97
CA ARG A 38 -3.43 1.43 17.38
C ARG A 38 -4.70 0.73 16.91
N ALA A 39 -4.67 0.11 15.73
CA ALA A 39 -5.77 -0.68 15.17
C ALA A 39 -5.90 -2.09 15.84
N GLY A 40 -4.99 -2.46 16.74
CA GLY A 40 -5.01 -3.73 17.46
C GLY A 40 -4.23 -4.85 16.78
N GLY A 41 -3.46 -4.57 15.74
CA GLY A 41 -2.55 -5.51 15.08
C GLY A 41 -1.15 -5.51 15.70
N THR A 42 -0.33 -6.49 15.32
CA THR A 42 1.09 -6.57 15.67
C THR A 42 1.91 -6.29 14.41
N PRO A 43 2.58 -5.12 14.28
CA PRO A 43 3.39 -4.81 13.11
C PRO A 43 4.73 -5.55 13.18
N ILE A 44 5.16 -6.13 12.04
CA ILE A 44 6.51 -6.63 11.85
C ILE A 44 7.10 -6.06 10.56
N VAL A 45 8.33 -5.56 10.64
CA VAL A 45 9.06 -5.04 9.47
C VAL A 45 9.67 -6.21 8.70
N LEU A 46 9.36 -6.29 7.41
CA LEU A 46 9.83 -7.35 6.53
C LEU A 46 11.10 -6.91 5.80
N PRO A 47 12.23 -7.61 5.98
CA PRO A 47 13.38 -7.38 5.13
C PRO A 47 13.05 -7.80 3.68
N PRO A 48 13.49 -7.05 2.65
CA PRO A 48 13.15 -7.34 1.26
C PRO A 48 13.98 -8.51 0.72
N ILE A 49 13.66 -9.73 1.17
CA ILE A 49 14.30 -11.00 0.77
C ILE A 49 13.29 -11.82 -0.03
N PRO A 50 13.28 -11.75 -1.39
CA PRO A 50 12.29 -12.43 -2.23
C PRO A 50 12.21 -13.93 -1.99
N ALA A 51 13.32 -14.59 -1.68
CA ALA A 51 13.38 -16.03 -1.42
C ALA A 51 12.65 -16.44 -0.12
N ARG A 52 12.18 -15.50 0.71
CA ARG A 52 11.49 -15.75 1.97
C ARG A 52 10.00 -15.39 1.95
N ILE A 53 9.45 -15.15 0.79
CA ILE A 53 8.04 -14.75 0.66
C ILE A 53 7.11 -15.80 1.28
N GLU A 54 7.32 -17.08 1.04
CA GLU A 54 6.45 -18.13 1.58
C GLU A 54 6.50 -18.20 3.13
N GLU A 55 7.65 -17.89 3.73
CA GLU A 55 7.78 -17.77 5.19
C GLU A 55 6.99 -16.56 5.71
N PHE A 56 7.11 -15.41 5.03
CA PHE A 56 6.37 -14.20 5.42
C PHE A 56 4.87 -14.37 5.23
N MET A 57 4.42 -15.05 4.19
CA MET A 57 3.01 -15.39 3.98
C MET A 57 2.45 -16.31 5.08
N ARG A 58 3.29 -17.13 5.71
CA ARG A 58 2.86 -17.97 6.87
C ARG A 58 2.90 -17.20 8.19
N LEU A 59 3.79 -16.23 8.34
CA LEU A 59 3.96 -15.46 9.57
C LEU A 59 2.93 -14.33 9.70
N CYS A 60 2.50 -13.75 8.58
CA CYS A 60 1.66 -12.57 8.56
C CYS A 60 0.23 -12.89 8.16
N ASP A 61 -0.71 -12.31 8.88
CA ASP A 61 -2.14 -12.41 8.60
C ASP A 61 -2.61 -11.34 7.58
N GLY A 62 -1.79 -10.32 7.34
CA GLY A 62 -2.02 -9.25 6.37
C GLY A 62 -0.76 -8.45 6.09
N PHE A 63 -0.80 -7.56 5.08
CA PHE A 63 0.38 -6.83 4.62
C PHE A 63 0.09 -5.36 4.36
N VAL A 64 1.09 -4.51 4.66
CA VAL A 64 1.18 -3.13 4.18
C VAL A 64 2.38 -3.03 3.24
N LEU A 65 2.12 -2.70 1.97
CA LEU A 65 3.12 -2.31 0.99
C LEU A 65 3.30 -0.79 1.12
N THR A 66 4.46 -0.36 1.61
CA THR A 66 4.68 1.03 2.00
C THR A 66 5.01 1.95 0.83
N GLY A 67 4.94 3.25 1.05
CA GLY A 67 5.49 4.26 0.16
C GLY A 67 7.02 4.15 0.02
N GLY A 68 7.60 4.83 -0.95
CA GLY A 68 9.03 4.83 -1.25
C GLY A 68 9.35 5.54 -2.55
N ASP A 69 10.55 5.33 -3.06
CA ASP A 69 11.01 5.82 -4.35
C ASP A 69 10.22 5.22 -5.53
N ASP A 70 10.54 5.61 -6.74
CA ASP A 70 9.77 5.33 -7.94
C ASP A 70 9.95 3.88 -8.44
N PRO A 71 8.91 3.22 -8.98
CA PRO A 71 9.07 1.91 -9.62
C PRO A 71 10.11 1.96 -10.75
N ASP A 72 11.00 0.96 -10.82
CA ASP A 72 11.82 0.76 -12.00
C ASP A 72 10.96 0.22 -13.15
N MET A 73 10.57 1.12 -14.06
CA MET A 73 9.68 0.83 -15.18
C MET A 73 10.31 -0.05 -16.25
N THR A 74 11.65 -0.24 -16.24
CA THR A 74 12.32 -1.14 -17.19
C THR A 74 11.88 -2.59 -17.02
N TYR A 75 11.42 -2.98 -15.84
CA TYR A 75 10.79 -4.28 -15.58
C TYR A 75 9.56 -4.53 -16.49
N TRP A 76 8.82 -3.49 -16.84
CA TRP A 76 7.67 -3.53 -17.75
C TRP A 76 8.02 -3.12 -19.18
N ASN A 77 9.32 -3.10 -19.55
CA ASN A 77 9.82 -2.66 -20.85
C ASN A 77 9.45 -1.20 -21.20
N VAL A 78 9.28 -0.35 -20.19
CA VAL A 78 9.05 1.08 -20.34
C VAL A 78 10.34 1.82 -19.94
N PRO A 79 10.86 2.73 -20.78
CA PRO A 79 12.03 3.53 -20.40
C PRO A 79 11.77 4.35 -19.14
N MET A 80 12.80 4.44 -18.28
CA MET A 80 12.71 5.31 -17.09
C MET A 80 12.67 6.78 -17.49
N HIS A 81 11.81 7.53 -16.81
CA HIS A 81 11.82 8.99 -16.93
C HIS A 81 13.10 9.56 -16.30
N PRO A 82 13.79 10.56 -16.94
CA PRO A 82 15.08 11.08 -16.44
C PRO A 82 15.04 11.69 -15.03
N LYS A 83 13.86 12.10 -14.57
CA LYS A 83 13.67 12.66 -13.21
C LYS A 83 13.16 11.64 -12.19
N ALA A 84 12.94 10.39 -12.59
CA ALA A 84 12.55 9.34 -11.67
C ALA A 84 13.74 8.87 -10.85
N THR A 85 13.49 8.53 -9.59
CA THR A 85 14.46 7.94 -8.67
C THR A 85 14.06 6.50 -8.41
N PRO A 86 14.64 5.51 -9.13
CA PRO A 86 14.20 4.13 -9.00
C PRO A 86 14.46 3.58 -7.61
N LEU A 87 13.49 2.86 -7.07
CA LEU A 87 13.66 2.16 -5.80
C LEU A 87 14.75 1.08 -5.89
N HIS A 88 15.24 0.64 -4.74
CA HIS A 88 16.28 -0.38 -4.69
C HIS A 88 15.80 -1.66 -5.39
N PRO A 89 16.60 -2.26 -6.33
CA PRO A 89 16.16 -3.41 -7.13
C PRO A 89 15.69 -4.62 -6.31
N GLN A 90 16.36 -4.88 -5.18
CA GLN A 90 15.96 -5.97 -4.28
C GLN A 90 14.60 -5.72 -3.63
N ARG A 91 14.28 -4.45 -3.30
CA ARG A 91 12.96 -4.08 -2.80
C ARG A 91 11.90 -4.32 -3.87
N GLN A 92 12.11 -3.84 -5.10
CA GLN A 92 11.14 -4.07 -6.17
C GLN A 92 10.91 -5.56 -6.42
N ALA A 93 11.97 -6.36 -6.48
CA ALA A 93 11.85 -7.82 -6.65
C ALA A 93 11.04 -8.46 -5.51
N PHE A 94 11.24 -8.00 -4.27
CA PHE A 94 10.49 -8.46 -3.11
C PHE A 94 9.00 -8.07 -3.17
N GLU A 95 8.69 -6.81 -3.47
CA GLU A 95 7.31 -6.30 -3.58
C GLU A 95 6.54 -7.07 -4.68
N LEU A 96 7.15 -7.30 -5.84
CA LEU A 96 6.52 -8.05 -6.93
C LEU A 96 6.32 -9.53 -6.56
N ALA A 97 7.28 -10.15 -5.87
CA ALA A 97 7.13 -11.52 -5.37
C ALA A 97 6.02 -11.63 -4.31
N LEU A 98 5.88 -10.61 -3.44
CA LEU A 98 4.80 -10.52 -2.46
C LEU A 98 3.43 -10.38 -3.15
N LEU A 99 3.32 -9.49 -4.15
CA LEU A 99 2.08 -9.33 -4.92
C LEU A 99 1.67 -10.64 -5.61
N ALA A 100 2.63 -11.35 -6.22
CA ALA A 100 2.38 -12.65 -6.84
C ALA A 100 1.94 -13.72 -5.81
N ALA A 101 2.46 -13.68 -4.58
CA ALA A 101 2.03 -14.57 -3.51
C ALA A 101 0.61 -14.21 -3.00
N LEU A 102 0.32 -12.92 -2.87
CA LEU A 102 -1.00 -12.42 -2.52
C LEU A 102 -2.06 -12.83 -3.55
N ASP A 103 -1.72 -12.89 -4.85
CA ASP A 103 -2.66 -13.38 -5.87
C ASP A 103 -3.11 -14.84 -5.61
N ARG A 104 -2.22 -15.67 -5.10
CA ARG A 104 -2.55 -17.07 -4.72
C ARG A 104 -3.29 -17.17 -3.40
N ALA A 105 -3.20 -16.13 -2.56
CA ALA A 105 -3.78 -16.09 -1.20
C ALA A 105 -4.89 -15.01 -1.13
N ALA A 106 -5.97 -15.18 -1.90
CA ALA A 106 -7.00 -14.15 -2.10
C ALA A 106 -7.73 -13.68 -0.83
N ARG A 107 -7.63 -14.40 0.28
CA ARG A 107 -8.20 -14.00 1.58
C ARG A 107 -7.25 -13.17 2.44
N THR A 108 -5.94 -13.21 2.16
CA THR A 108 -4.95 -12.42 2.89
C THR A 108 -5.11 -10.95 2.51
N PRO A 109 -5.43 -10.06 3.47
CA PRO A 109 -5.66 -8.65 3.17
C PRO A 109 -4.33 -7.92 2.92
N ALA A 110 -4.39 -6.91 2.05
CA ALA A 110 -3.27 -6.05 1.74
C ALA A 110 -3.70 -4.60 1.54
N LEU A 111 -2.91 -3.68 2.08
CA LEU A 111 -3.00 -2.24 1.87
C LEU A 111 -1.73 -1.73 1.18
N GLY A 112 -1.86 -1.20 -0.03
CA GLY A 112 -0.77 -0.52 -0.74
C GLY A 112 -0.85 1.00 -0.52
N VAL A 113 0.25 1.62 -0.11
CA VAL A 113 0.34 3.05 0.15
C VAL A 113 1.32 3.68 -0.83
N CYS A 114 0.89 4.70 -1.57
CA CYS A 114 1.69 5.47 -2.52
C CYS A 114 2.39 4.52 -3.53
N LEU A 115 3.70 4.27 -3.41
CA LEU A 115 4.42 3.27 -4.19
C LEU A 115 3.72 1.90 -4.17
N GLY A 116 3.26 1.44 -3.00
CA GLY A 116 2.55 0.16 -2.88
C GLY A 116 1.30 0.07 -3.76
N MET A 117 0.50 1.14 -3.85
CA MET A 117 -0.63 1.22 -4.79
C MET A 117 -0.18 1.17 -6.25
N GLN A 118 0.90 1.91 -6.59
CA GLN A 118 1.43 1.93 -7.96
C GLN A 118 1.89 0.55 -8.39
N LEU A 119 2.63 -0.16 -7.53
CA LEU A 119 3.06 -1.53 -7.78
C LEU A 119 1.88 -2.51 -7.89
N MET A 120 0.82 -2.36 -7.09
CA MET A 120 -0.42 -3.12 -7.23
C MET A 120 -1.05 -2.91 -8.61
N GLY A 121 -1.18 -1.66 -9.07
CA GLY A 121 -1.73 -1.34 -10.39
C GLY A 121 -0.88 -1.88 -11.53
N LEU A 122 0.44 -1.66 -11.48
CA LEU A 122 1.39 -2.17 -12.48
C LEU A 122 1.40 -3.70 -12.55
N HIS A 123 1.38 -4.37 -11.40
CA HIS A 123 1.30 -5.84 -11.31
C HIS A 123 0.01 -6.39 -11.96
N ARG A 124 -1.06 -5.63 -11.95
CA ARG A 124 -2.34 -5.96 -12.56
C ARG A 124 -2.51 -5.48 -14.01
N GLY A 125 -1.40 -5.12 -14.68
CA GLY A 125 -1.39 -4.70 -16.08
C GLY A 125 -1.77 -3.22 -16.28
N GLY A 126 -1.63 -2.41 -15.27
CA GLY A 126 -1.81 -0.97 -15.32
C GLY A 126 -0.65 -0.22 -15.96
N SER A 127 -0.76 1.09 -16.00
CA SER A 127 0.27 2.00 -16.52
C SER A 127 0.46 3.19 -15.60
N LEU A 128 1.66 3.79 -15.64
CA LEU A 128 2.10 4.85 -14.73
C LEU A 128 2.55 6.07 -15.51
N ASP A 129 2.08 7.26 -15.11
CA ASP A 129 2.76 8.51 -15.42
C ASP A 129 3.94 8.64 -14.45
N GLN A 130 5.14 8.62 -15.00
CA GLN A 130 6.37 8.65 -14.20
C GLN A 130 6.76 10.07 -13.74
N HIS A 131 6.08 11.12 -14.23
CA HIS A 131 6.40 12.50 -13.84
C HIS A 131 5.23 13.45 -14.09
N LEU A 132 4.26 13.50 -13.21
CA LEU A 132 3.08 14.37 -13.27
C LEU A 132 3.37 15.84 -13.64
N PRO A 133 4.50 16.47 -13.19
CA PRO A 133 4.78 17.87 -13.60
C PRO A 133 4.96 18.07 -15.11
N ASP A 134 5.22 17.05 -15.90
CA ASP A 134 5.32 17.16 -17.36
C ASP A 134 3.95 17.03 -18.06
N SER A 135 2.94 16.46 -17.39
CA SER A 135 1.62 16.14 -17.95
C SER A 135 0.47 16.88 -17.28
N LEU A 136 0.63 17.35 -16.02
CA LEU A 136 -0.44 17.88 -15.19
C LEU A 136 -0.09 19.26 -14.62
N VAL A 137 -0.90 20.27 -14.91
CA VAL A 137 -0.70 21.66 -14.43
C VAL A 137 -0.79 21.74 -12.90
N THR A 138 -1.67 20.93 -12.31
CA THR A 138 -1.92 20.84 -10.85
C THR A 138 -0.97 19.90 -10.11
N ALA A 139 0.05 19.35 -10.76
CA ALA A 139 0.98 18.37 -10.19
C ALA A 139 1.58 18.81 -8.84
N SER A 140 1.74 20.12 -8.62
CA SER A 140 2.26 20.66 -7.35
C SER A 140 1.34 20.41 -6.15
N LEU A 141 0.07 20.05 -6.36
CA LEU A 141 -0.86 19.70 -5.28
C LEU A 141 -0.57 18.30 -4.71
N HIS A 142 0.04 17.42 -5.50
CA HIS A 142 0.35 16.04 -5.14
C HIS A 142 1.72 15.86 -4.48
N TRP A 143 2.56 16.90 -4.49
CA TRP A 143 3.95 16.82 -4.04
C TRP A 143 4.22 17.70 -2.81
N ASP A 144 5.34 17.46 -2.15
CA ASP A 144 5.91 18.25 -1.06
C ASP A 144 5.07 18.23 0.22
N ARG A 145 4.49 17.06 0.54
CA ARG A 145 3.70 16.85 1.76
C ARG A 145 2.50 17.79 1.89
N ARG A 146 1.92 18.13 0.76
CA ARG A 146 0.70 18.94 0.72
C ARG A 146 -0.53 18.08 1.00
N SER A 147 -1.64 18.74 1.25
CA SER A 147 -2.95 18.09 1.29
C SER A 147 -3.76 18.51 0.09
N HIS A 148 -4.47 17.56 -0.51
CA HIS A 148 -5.46 17.81 -1.55
C HIS A 148 -6.73 17.00 -1.28
N GLU A 149 -7.81 17.36 -1.95
CA GLU A 149 -9.08 16.64 -1.85
C GLU A 149 -9.03 15.35 -2.67
N VAL A 150 -9.72 14.33 -2.16
CA VAL A 150 -10.08 13.11 -2.89
C VAL A 150 -11.57 12.85 -2.74
N GLU A 151 -12.15 12.21 -3.76
CA GLU A 151 -13.55 11.81 -3.77
C GLU A 151 -13.69 10.40 -4.33
N GLY A 152 -14.55 9.59 -3.71
CA GLY A 152 -14.83 8.24 -4.16
C GLY A 152 -15.56 7.38 -3.14
N GLU A 153 -15.48 6.05 -3.29
CA GLU A 153 -16.17 5.09 -2.42
C GLU A 153 -15.70 5.15 -0.95
N LEU A 154 -14.47 5.58 -0.69
CA LEU A 154 -13.91 5.73 0.65
C LEU A 154 -14.40 7.01 1.35
N GLY A 155 -15.06 7.91 0.63
CA GLY A 155 -15.56 9.19 1.08
C GLY A 155 -14.94 10.36 0.32
N HIS A 156 -15.20 11.57 0.83
CA HIS A 156 -14.63 12.83 0.37
C HIS A 156 -13.90 13.49 1.53
N GLY A 157 -12.71 14.04 1.29
CA GLY A 157 -11.93 14.75 2.29
C GLY A 157 -10.51 15.08 1.86
N LEU A 158 -9.77 15.74 2.76
CA LEU A 158 -8.37 16.10 2.56
C LEU A 158 -7.47 14.94 2.95
N VAL A 159 -6.50 14.62 2.09
CA VAL A 159 -5.50 13.58 2.32
C VAL A 159 -4.08 14.14 2.24
N HIS A 160 -3.16 13.52 2.98
CA HIS A 160 -1.73 13.89 2.93
C HIS A 160 -1.06 13.26 1.71
N SER A 161 -0.47 14.08 0.85
CA SER A 161 0.10 13.67 -0.42
C SER A 161 1.59 13.96 -0.55
N HIS A 162 2.32 13.03 -1.17
CA HIS A 162 3.76 13.18 -1.48
C HIS A 162 4.16 12.28 -2.65
N HIS A 163 3.61 12.53 -3.85
CA HIS A 163 3.94 11.75 -5.04
C HIS A 163 4.06 12.62 -6.29
N ARG A 164 5.00 12.28 -7.16
CA ARG A 164 5.19 12.89 -8.49
C ARG A 164 4.80 11.95 -9.62
N GLN A 165 4.35 10.77 -9.28
CA GLN A 165 3.90 9.74 -10.19
C GLN A 165 2.47 9.32 -9.83
N ALA A 166 1.72 8.84 -10.80
CA ALA A 166 0.38 8.28 -10.56
C ALA A 166 0.03 7.24 -11.62
N LEU A 167 -0.84 6.30 -11.26
CA LEU A 167 -1.42 5.39 -12.24
C LEU A 167 -2.25 6.17 -13.27
N THR A 168 -2.01 5.93 -14.56
CA THR A 168 -2.88 6.40 -15.65
C THR A 168 -3.96 5.38 -15.97
N HIS A 169 -3.68 4.10 -15.72
CA HIS A 169 -4.61 2.98 -15.82
C HIS A 169 -4.34 1.97 -14.70
N ALA A 170 -5.39 1.48 -14.07
CA ALA A 170 -5.29 0.59 -12.89
C ALA A 170 -5.17 -0.90 -13.23
N GLY A 171 -5.01 -1.26 -14.52
CA GLY A 171 -5.05 -2.66 -14.95
C GLY A 171 -6.43 -3.29 -14.71
N SER A 172 -6.44 -4.47 -14.10
CA SER A 172 -7.68 -5.17 -13.74
C SER A 172 -8.30 -4.71 -12.41
N LEU A 173 -7.68 -3.73 -11.72
CA LEU A 173 -8.24 -3.17 -10.49
C LEU A 173 -9.33 -2.14 -10.79
N THR A 174 -10.30 -2.03 -9.90
CA THR A 174 -11.34 -1.00 -9.95
C THR A 174 -10.81 0.29 -9.33
N VAL A 175 -10.89 1.40 -10.07
CA VAL A 175 -10.63 2.74 -9.54
C VAL A 175 -11.80 3.15 -8.67
N ILE A 176 -11.55 3.50 -7.41
CA ILE A 176 -12.58 3.80 -6.41
C ILE A 176 -12.48 5.21 -5.81
N ALA A 177 -11.40 5.95 -6.08
CA ALA A 177 -11.30 7.37 -5.75
C ALA A 177 -10.39 8.11 -6.73
N ARG A 178 -10.64 9.41 -6.88
CA ARG A 178 -9.84 10.35 -7.66
C ARG A 178 -9.67 11.67 -6.94
N ALA A 179 -8.61 12.39 -7.28
CA ALA A 179 -8.50 13.82 -7.01
C ALA A 179 -9.36 14.64 -8.00
N PRO A 180 -9.68 15.91 -7.70
CA PRO A 180 -10.49 16.78 -8.58
C PRO A 180 -9.91 16.97 -9.99
N ASP A 181 -8.61 16.84 -10.17
CA ASP A 181 -7.90 16.90 -11.45
C ASP A 181 -7.85 15.57 -12.22
N GLY A 182 -8.52 14.55 -11.70
CA GLY A 182 -8.69 13.25 -12.33
C GLY A 182 -7.61 12.22 -12.01
N VAL A 183 -6.57 12.57 -11.24
CA VAL A 183 -5.55 11.61 -10.78
C VAL A 183 -6.21 10.45 -10.03
N ILE A 184 -5.79 9.22 -10.35
CA ILE A 184 -6.25 8.01 -9.66
C ILE A 184 -5.64 7.99 -8.27
N GLU A 185 -6.49 8.03 -7.26
CA GLU A 185 -6.08 8.12 -5.86
C GLU A 185 -6.37 6.85 -5.06
N ALA A 186 -7.29 5.99 -5.50
CA ALA A 186 -7.46 4.69 -4.88
C ALA A 186 -7.94 3.63 -5.88
N VAL A 187 -7.48 2.40 -5.65
CA VAL A 187 -7.82 1.21 -6.44
C VAL A 187 -8.14 0.03 -5.52
N ARG A 188 -9.03 -0.85 -5.98
CA ARG A 188 -9.44 -2.05 -5.24
C ARG A 188 -9.60 -3.24 -6.17
N ASP A 189 -9.26 -4.44 -5.69
CA ASP A 189 -9.71 -5.69 -6.33
C ASP A 189 -11.07 -6.09 -5.77
N THR A 190 -12.13 -5.89 -6.54
CA THR A 190 -13.52 -6.20 -6.13
C THR A 190 -13.86 -7.68 -6.23
N ALA A 191 -13.03 -8.48 -6.89
CA ALA A 191 -13.23 -9.91 -7.03
C ALA A 191 -12.67 -10.71 -5.83
N ARG A 192 -11.82 -10.10 -5.00
CA ARG A 192 -11.22 -10.76 -3.84
C ARG A 192 -12.14 -10.74 -2.62
N PRO A 193 -12.21 -11.85 -1.85
CA PRO A 193 -12.98 -11.90 -0.61
C PRO A 193 -12.33 -11.13 0.55
N GLY A 194 -11.00 -10.91 0.53
CA GLY A 194 -10.25 -10.11 1.49
C GLY A 194 -9.94 -8.71 0.96
N MET A 195 -9.63 -7.77 1.86
CA MET A 195 -9.21 -6.42 1.50
C MET A 195 -7.97 -6.47 0.58
N TYR A 196 -8.07 -5.88 -0.60
CA TYR A 196 -6.94 -5.60 -1.49
C TYR A 196 -7.13 -4.20 -2.01
N LEU A 197 -6.56 -3.25 -1.30
CA LEU A 197 -6.78 -1.82 -1.45
C LEU A 197 -5.44 -1.10 -1.64
N GLY A 198 -5.35 -0.27 -2.65
CA GLY A 198 -4.25 0.68 -2.84
C GLY A 198 -4.76 2.10 -2.72
N VAL A 199 -4.02 2.97 -2.04
CA VAL A 199 -4.25 4.41 -1.95
C VAL A 199 -2.99 5.17 -2.32
N GLN A 200 -3.12 6.24 -3.11
CA GLN A 200 -1.98 7.02 -3.58
C GLN A 200 -1.48 7.99 -2.51
N TRP A 201 -2.37 8.46 -1.65
CA TRP A 201 -2.03 9.30 -0.51
C TRP A 201 -1.39 8.50 0.64
N HIS A 202 -1.01 9.21 1.71
CA HIS A 202 -0.41 8.65 2.91
C HIS A 202 -1.44 8.58 4.05
N PRO A 203 -2.19 7.48 4.21
CA PRO A 203 -3.21 7.36 5.24
C PRO A 203 -2.60 7.37 6.65
N GLU A 204 -1.33 6.97 6.82
CA GLU A 204 -0.61 7.03 8.08
C GLU A 204 -0.26 8.47 8.55
N ARG A 205 -0.53 9.47 7.68
CA ARG A 205 -0.30 10.90 7.92
C ARG A 205 -1.55 11.74 7.68
N THR A 206 -2.67 11.12 7.34
CA THR A 206 -3.93 11.79 7.02
C THR A 206 -4.76 11.94 8.28
N ASP A 207 -5.17 13.19 8.61
CA ASP A 207 -5.95 13.50 9.80
C ASP A 207 -7.41 13.06 9.71
N ASP A 208 -7.99 12.99 8.50
CA ASP A 208 -9.34 12.47 8.29
C ASP A 208 -9.39 10.99 8.72
N GLY A 209 -10.19 10.69 9.74
CA GLY A 209 -10.27 9.35 10.31
C GLY A 209 -10.72 8.28 9.31
N ARG A 210 -11.58 8.63 8.34
CA ARG A 210 -12.09 7.68 7.32
C ARG A 210 -11.05 7.39 6.23
N LEU A 211 -10.32 8.42 5.79
CA LEU A 211 -9.29 8.34 4.74
C LEU A 211 -7.90 8.02 5.30
N GLY A 212 -7.75 8.02 6.61
CA GLY A 212 -6.53 7.70 7.36
C GLY A 212 -6.68 6.40 8.16
N PHE A 213 -6.92 6.56 9.46
CA PHE A 213 -6.88 5.45 10.43
C PHE A 213 -7.84 4.30 10.12
N ALA A 214 -9.06 4.58 9.61
CA ALA A 214 -10.04 3.54 9.29
C ALA A 214 -9.54 2.51 8.27
N LEU A 215 -8.57 2.85 7.41
CA LEU A 215 -7.96 1.90 6.46
C LEU A 215 -7.12 0.85 7.19
N PHE A 216 -6.42 1.24 8.24
CA PHE A 216 -5.66 0.31 9.10
C PHE A 216 -6.57 -0.53 9.98
N GLU A 217 -7.65 0.04 10.54
CA GLU A 217 -8.68 -0.71 11.26
C GLU A 217 -9.28 -1.81 10.37
N ARG A 218 -9.61 -1.47 9.12
CA ARG A 218 -10.16 -2.43 8.17
C ARG A 218 -9.14 -3.53 7.83
N LEU A 219 -7.87 -3.18 7.60
CA LEU A 219 -6.81 -4.15 7.33
C LEU A 219 -6.67 -5.15 8.50
N VAL A 220 -6.57 -4.64 9.73
CA VAL A 220 -6.41 -5.46 10.95
C VAL A 220 -7.65 -6.33 11.20
N HIS A 221 -8.84 -5.79 11.00
CA HIS A 221 -10.10 -6.54 11.09
C HIS A 221 -10.14 -7.71 10.10
N ASP A 222 -9.84 -7.45 8.82
CA ASP A 222 -9.87 -8.48 7.78
C ASP A 222 -8.77 -9.54 7.99
N ALA A 223 -7.60 -9.13 8.50
CA ALA A 223 -6.52 -10.05 8.88
C ALA A 223 -6.94 -10.99 10.04
N SER A 224 -7.60 -10.46 11.05
CA SER A 224 -8.15 -11.24 12.16
C SER A 224 -9.19 -12.27 11.66
N ALA A 225 -10.09 -11.84 10.77
CA ALA A 225 -11.11 -12.72 10.20
C ALA A 225 -10.48 -13.84 9.33
N ALA A 226 -9.46 -13.51 8.52
CA ALA A 226 -8.74 -14.48 7.69
C ALA A 226 -8.03 -15.54 8.55
N ARG A 227 -7.37 -15.13 9.64
CA ARG A 227 -6.69 -16.04 10.61
C ARG A 227 -7.67 -16.99 11.28
N THR A 228 -8.81 -16.47 11.75
CA THR A 228 -9.85 -17.30 12.37
C THR A 228 -10.39 -18.37 11.42
N ALA A 229 -10.62 -17.99 10.15
CA ALA A 229 -11.06 -18.92 9.12
C ALA A 229 -10.01 -19.99 8.75
N ALA A 230 -8.72 -19.69 8.91
CA ALA A 230 -7.62 -20.65 8.68
C ALA A 230 -7.44 -21.62 9.87
N GLY A 231 -7.60 -21.14 11.11
CA GLY A 231 -7.50 -21.95 12.33
C GLY A 231 -8.71 -22.87 12.59
N ALA A 232 -9.82 -22.68 11.88
CA ALA A 232 -11.01 -23.52 11.95
C ALA A 232 -10.98 -24.74 11.01
N ARG A 233 -9.85 -24.99 10.32
CA ARG A 233 -9.60 -26.16 9.45
C ARG A 233 -8.62 -27.09 10.14
#